data_7ae2c1748cdd27005bd1c70c47c0a9e9
#
_entry.id   7ae2c1748cdd27005bd1c70c47c0a9e9
#
_cell.length_a   1.000
_cell.length_b   1.000
_cell.length_c   1.000
_cell.angle_alpha   90.00
_cell.angle_beta   90.00
_cell.angle_gamma   90.00
#
_symmetry.space_group_name_H-M   'P 1'
#
loop_
_entity.id
_entity.type
_entity.pdbx_description
1 polymer ?
#
loop_
_entity_poly.entity_id
_entity_poly.type
_entity_poly.pdbx_seq_one_letter_code
_entity_poly.pdbx_strand_id
1 'polypeptide(L)'
;MTGDGWTEAVRRQLGLGRVLPLGGPGDGSWLTEACAGGVLRQAADRVRGVRLGDLRLALADPSKADVSRVPSPPSALPPGPLRITAEFAAEPTEPLPEAAARLRAALFAAADERLGLVVDEVDLSVTTLLDEGQAPQASVDVQPDDGTPPDGGQAATGSGDEARAAGAALGVPGVRRLTGALGGFGRAVHIDELPTADTALPRRHARVELATGREHRALDVALAVRTAVGKALTDHPSVAVLVTAVE
;
A
#
# COMPACT_ATOMS: atom_id res chain seq x y z
N MET A 1 -23.19 -4.12 21.70
CA MET A 1 -22.14 -3.92 20.70
C MET A 1 -22.82 -3.86 19.37
N THR A 2 -22.90 -2.69 18.80
CA THR A 2 -23.78 -2.28 17.72
C THR A 2 -23.25 -2.81 16.36
N GLY A 3 -24.15 -3.33 15.52
CA GLY A 3 -23.86 -3.86 14.18
C GLY A 3 -23.20 -2.85 13.21
N ASP A 4 -23.26 -1.56 13.52
CA ASP A 4 -22.72 -0.48 12.70
C ASP A 4 -21.18 -0.50 12.64
N GLY A 5 -20.51 -0.78 13.75
CA GLY A 5 -19.04 -0.85 13.79
C GLY A 5 -18.46 -2.00 12.95
N TRP A 6 -19.19 -3.12 12.87
CA TRP A 6 -18.76 -4.26 12.05
C TRP A 6 -18.93 -3.99 10.56
N THR A 7 -20.03 -3.35 10.18
CA THR A 7 -20.32 -2.95 8.80
C THR A 7 -19.30 -1.91 8.31
N GLU A 8 -18.90 -0.98 9.17
CA GLU A 8 -17.89 0.03 8.83
C GLU A 8 -16.49 -0.57 8.72
N ALA A 9 -16.13 -1.50 9.60
CA ALA A 9 -14.85 -2.24 9.51
C ALA A 9 -14.77 -3.06 8.20
N VAL A 10 -15.86 -3.72 7.81
CA VAL A 10 -15.95 -4.48 6.55
C VAL A 10 -15.86 -3.53 5.34
N ARG A 11 -16.56 -2.39 5.34
CA ARG A 11 -16.47 -1.39 4.26
C ARG A 11 -15.05 -0.84 4.14
N ARG A 12 -14.40 -0.55 5.25
CA ARG A 12 -13.02 -0.07 5.28
C ARG A 12 -12.06 -1.13 4.72
N GLN A 13 -12.23 -2.38 5.10
CA GLN A 13 -11.42 -3.49 4.58
C GLN A 13 -11.68 -3.74 3.08
N LEU A 14 -12.91 -3.62 2.60
CA LEU A 14 -13.25 -3.69 1.18
C LEU A 14 -12.67 -2.50 0.39
N GLY A 15 -12.62 -1.31 0.99
CA GLY A 15 -12.05 -0.11 0.38
C GLY A 15 -10.52 -0.12 0.25
N LEU A 16 -9.82 -0.96 1.03
CA LEU A 16 -8.36 -1.10 0.93
C LEU A 16 -7.92 -1.94 -0.27
N GLY A 17 -8.82 -2.74 -0.84
CA GLY A 17 -8.49 -3.70 -1.88
C GLY A 17 -7.60 -4.82 -1.37
N ARG A 18 -6.85 -5.44 -2.27
CA ARG A 18 -5.87 -6.48 -1.93
C ARG A 18 -4.65 -5.87 -1.26
N VAL A 19 -3.92 -6.70 -0.54
CA VAL A 19 -2.63 -6.32 0.04
C VAL A 19 -1.52 -6.84 -0.86
N LEU A 20 -0.72 -5.94 -1.40
CA LEU A 20 0.35 -6.21 -2.37
C LEU A 20 1.69 -6.40 -1.65
N PRO A 21 2.55 -7.30 -2.10
CA PRO A 21 3.91 -7.39 -1.59
C PRO A 21 4.69 -6.14 -1.97
N LEU A 22 5.48 -5.62 -1.03
CA LEU A 22 6.33 -4.47 -1.21
C LEU A 22 7.79 -4.91 -0.98
N GLY A 23 8.60 -4.90 -2.03
CA GLY A 23 9.94 -5.47 -2.02
C GLY A 23 9.96 -6.99 -2.22
N GLY A 24 11.00 -7.65 -1.70
CA GLY A 24 11.24 -9.08 -1.84
C GLY A 24 10.64 -9.93 -0.71
N PRO A 25 10.76 -11.28 -0.79
CA PRO A 25 10.15 -12.22 0.15
C PRO A 25 10.70 -12.14 1.58
N GLY A 26 11.85 -11.51 1.77
CA GLY A 26 12.46 -11.28 3.09
C GLY A 26 12.11 -9.95 3.75
N ASP A 27 11.51 -9.03 3.00
CA ASP A 27 11.34 -7.64 3.44
C ASP A 27 10.21 -7.43 4.43
N GLY A 28 9.23 -8.34 4.47
CA GLY A 28 8.14 -8.26 5.43
C GLY A 28 7.36 -6.94 5.34
N SER A 29 7.22 -6.44 4.13
CA SER A 29 6.57 -5.16 3.84
C SER A 29 5.45 -5.35 2.83
N TRP A 30 4.36 -4.64 3.03
CA TRP A 30 3.16 -4.71 2.19
C TRP A 30 2.57 -3.34 1.97
N LEU A 31 1.77 -3.23 0.92
CA LEU A 31 1.07 -2.01 0.51
C LEU A 31 -0.37 -2.35 0.14
N THR A 32 -1.34 -1.52 0.49
CA THR A 32 -2.72 -1.72 0.04
C THR A 32 -2.86 -1.37 -1.45
N GLU A 33 -3.70 -2.13 -2.18
CA GLU A 33 -3.97 -1.85 -3.60
C GLU A 33 -4.57 -0.46 -3.81
N ALA A 34 -5.41 0.00 -2.90
CA ALA A 34 -5.98 1.35 -2.94
C ALA A 34 -4.88 2.43 -2.87
N CYS A 35 -3.90 2.26 -1.98
CA CYS A 35 -2.76 3.17 -1.87
C CYS A 35 -1.91 3.16 -3.14
N ALA A 36 -1.56 1.97 -3.66
CA ALA A 36 -0.83 1.84 -4.91
C ALA A 36 -1.58 2.52 -6.07
N GLY A 37 -2.88 2.23 -6.20
CA GLY A 37 -3.75 2.81 -7.22
C GLY A 37 -3.79 4.34 -7.15
N GLY A 38 -3.82 4.92 -5.96
CA GLY A 38 -3.79 6.38 -5.77
C GLY A 38 -2.51 7.02 -6.33
N VAL A 39 -1.34 6.44 -6.01
CA VAL A 39 -0.04 6.93 -6.50
C VAL A 39 0.08 6.76 -8.02
N LEU A 40 -0.35 5.63 -8.56
CA LEU A 40 -0.30 5.35 -10.01
C LEU A 40 -1.24 6.26 -10.80
N ARG A 41 -2.46 6.52 -10.30
CA ARG A 41 -3.38 7.49 -10.92
C ARG A 41 -2.78 8.89 -10.92
N GLN A 42 -2.21 9.34 -9.82
CA GLN A 42 -1.54 10.64 -9.76
C GLN A 42 -0.36 10.75 -10.75
N ALA A 43 0.35 9.67 -11.02
CA ALA A 43 1.39 9.65 -12.04
C ALA A 43 0.80 9.73 -13.46
N ALA A 44 -0.28 9.01 -13.72
CA ALA A 44 -0.98 9.03 -15.01
C ALA A 44 -1.60 10.41 -15.31
N ASP A 45 -2.11 11.13 -14.31
CA ASP A 45 -2.70 12.48 -14.46
C ASP A 45 -1.69 13.52 -14.98
N ARG A 46 -0.39 13.22 -14.87
CA ARG A 46 0.69 14.07 -15.41
C ARG A 46 1.02 13.78 -16.86
N VAL A 47 0.46 12.71 -17.43
CA VAL A 47 0.66 12.33 -18.82
C VAL A 47 -0.36 13.07 -19.68
N ARG A 48 0.11 14.02 -20.51
CA ARG A 48 -0.77 14.82 -21.36
C ARG A 48 -1.53 13.97 -22.37
N GLY A 49 -2.77 14.35 -22.66
CA GLY A 49 -3.60 13.69 -23.66
C GLY A 49 -4.07 12.28 -23.28
N VAL A 50 -3.91 11.89 -22.00
CA VAL A 50 -4.29 10.58 -21.49
C VAL A 50 -5.15 10.72 -20.25
N ARG A 51 -6.20 9.92 -20.16
CA ARG A 51 -7.02 9.74 -18.96
C ARG A 51 -7.03 8.27 -18.57
N LEU A 52 -6.50 7.97 -17.37
CA LEU A 52 -6.52 6.62 -16.83
C LEU A 52 -7.94 6.23 -16.40
N GLY A 53 -8.37 5.05 -16.76
CA GLY A 53 -9.62 4.43 -16.35
C GLY A 53 -9.40 3.41 -15.22
N ASP A 54 -9.96 2.21 -15.41
CA ASP A 54 -9.79 1.13 -14.45
C ASP A 54 -8.33 0.69 -14.36
N LEU A 55 -7.89 0.44 -13.12
CA LEU A 55 -6.52 0.02 -12.81
C LEU A 55 -6.58 -1.16 -11.85
N ARG A 56 -5.84 -2.22 -12.16
CA ARG A 56 -5.71 -3.42 -11.33
C ARG A 56 -4.26 -3.86 -11.22
N LEU A 57 -3.89 -4.36 -10.04
CA LEU A 57 -2.59 -4.97 -9.80
C LEU A 57 -2.77 -6.45 -9.44
N ALA A 58 -1.97 -7.31 -10.05
CA ALA A 58 -1.99 -8.74 -9.78
C ALA A 58 -0.55 -9.29 -9.87
N LEU A 59 -0.34 -10.53 -9.45
CA LEU A 59 0.92 -11.21 -9.76
C LEU A 59 1.04 -11.40 -11.28
N ALA A 60 2.21 -11.12 -11.82
CA ALA A 60 2.50 -11.35 -13.23
C ALA A 60 2.41 -12.84 -13.55
N ASP A 61 3.00 -13.67 -12.70
CA ASP A 61 2.94 -15.13 -12.79
C ASP A 61 2.74 -15.74 -11.38
N PRO A 62 1.52 -16.19 -11.05
CA PRO A 62 1.26 -16.82 -9.74
C PRO A 62 2.10 -18.08 -9.47
N SER A 63 2.59 -18.77 -10.52
CA SER A 63 3.41 -19.98 -10.37
C SER A 63 4.84 -19.68 -9.92
N LYS A 64 5.29 -18.44 -10.12
CA LYS A 64 6.61 -17.94 -9.71
C LYS A 64 6.59 -17.13 -8.42
N ALA A 65 5.49 -17.17 -7.70
CA ALA A 65 5.38 -16.47 -6.43
C ALA A 65 6.24 -17.14 -5.37
N ASP A 66 6.96 -16.33 -4.62
CA ASP A 66 7.79 -16.77 -3.51
C ASP A 66 6.99 -16.96 -2.22
N VAL A 67 7.54 -17.74 -1.31
CA VAL A 67 7.00 -17.86 0.05
C VAL A 67 7.56 -16.72 0.90
N SER A 68 6.68 -15.93 1.52
CA SER A 68 7.11 -14.89 2.45
C SER A 68 7.83 -15.51 3.66
N ARG A 69 8.97 -14.92 4.04
CA ARG A 69 9.72 -15.29 5.25
C ARG A 69 9.15 -14.67 6.52
N VAL A 70 8.27 -13.72 6.39
CA VAL A 70 7.58 -13.04 7.48
C VAL A 70 6.09 -13.34 7.36
N PRO A 71 5.36 -13.60 8.44
CA PRO A 71 3.92 -13.80 8.39
C PRO A 71 3.22 -12.67 7.63
N SER A 72 2.49 -13.04 6.60
CA SER A 72 1.80 -12.09 5.74
C SER A 72 0.51 -11.59 6.40
N PRO A 73 0.13 -10.32 6.19
CA PRO A 73 -1.20 -9.84 6.57
C PRO A 73 -2.32 -10.67 5.91
N PRO A 74 -3.52 -10.70 6.50
CA PRO A 74 -4.67 -11.33 5.86
C PRO A 74 -4.91 -10.81 4.44
N SER A 75 -5.24 -11.69 3.51
CA SER A 75 -5.51 -11.39 2.10
C SER A 75 -4.32 -10.79 1.32
N ALA A 76 -3.11 -10.91 1.84
CA ALA A 76 -1.91 -10.49 1.12
C ALA A 76 -1.60 -11.44 -0.03
N LEU A 77 -1.23 -10.86 -1.18
CA LEU A 77 -0.63 -11.63 -2.26
C LEU A 77 0.76 -12.12 -1.82
N PRO A 78 1.18 -13.31 -2.26
CA PRO A 78 2.53 -13.77 -2.02
C PRO A 78 3.55 -12.86 -2.71
N PRO A 79 4.81 -12.79 -2.22
CA PRO A 79 5.86 -12.02 -2.87
C PRO A 79 6.12 -12.52 -4.29
N GLY A 80 6.27 -11.58 -5.20
CA GLY A 80 6.54 -11.87 -6.61
C GLY A 80 6.32 -10.63 -7.46
N PRO A 81 6.81 -10.66 -8.71
CA PRO A 81 6.60 -9.57 -9.65
C PRO A 81 5.13 -9.34 -9.93
N LEU A 82 4.77 -8.06 -10.06
CA LEU A 82 3.40 -7.63 -10.32
C LEU A 82 3.19 -7.29 -11.79
N ARG A 83 1.94 -7.45 -12.23
CA ARG A 83 1.40 -6.93 -13.48
C ARG A 83 0.44 -5.81 -13.16
N ILE A 84 0.57 -4.70 -13.88
CA ILE A 84 -0.40 -3.62 -13.90
C ILE A 84 -1.26 -3.80 -15.14
N THR A 85 -2.57 -3.92 -14.98
CA THR A 85 -3.54 -3.87 -16.09
C THR A 85 -4.34 -2.60 -15.95
N ALA A 86 -4.39 -1.79 -17.01
CA ALA A 86 -5.12 -0.53 -16.97
C ALA A 86 -5.81 -0.21 -18.29
N GLU A 87 -6.97 0.42 -18.16
CA GLU A 87 -7.69 1.03 -19.27
C GLU A 87 -7.35 2.52 -19.34
N PHE A 88 -7.33 3.08 -20.54
CA PHE A 88 -7.14 4.50 -20.71
C PHE A 88 -7.88 5.05 -21.94
N ALA A 89 -8.22 6.33 -21.86
CA ALA A 89 -8.66 7.12 -22.99
C ALA A 89 -7.51 8.04 -23.43
N ALA A 90 -7.40 8.31 -24.74
CA ALA A 90 -6.36 9.15 -25.30
C ALA A 90 -6.94 10.16 -26.29
N GLU A 91 -6.31 11.34 -26.40
CA GLU A 91 -6.60 12.33 -27.43
C GLU A 91 -6.11 11.86 -28.82
N PRO A 92 -6.84 12.14 -29.90
CA PRO A 92 -6.45 11.72 -31.24
C PRO A 92 -5.31 12.58 -31.85
N THR A 93 -4.75 13.51 -31.08
CA THR A 93 -3.71 14.43 -31.51
C THR A 93 -2.34 13.80 -31.73
N GLU A 94 -2.13 12.58 -31.21
CA GLU A 94 -0.90 11.82 -31.34
C GLU A 94 -1.18 10.33 -31.62
N PRO A 95 -0.19 9.57 -32.11
CA PRO A 95 -0.33 8.13 -32.28
C PRO A 95 -0.56 7.40 -30.97
N LEU A 96 -1.61 6.57 -30.89
CA LEU A 96 -1.95 5.81 -29.68
C LEU A 96 -0.77 5.00 -29.09
N PRO A 97 0.13 4.38 -29.90
CA PRO A 97 1.29 3.69 -29.35
C PRO A 97 2.24 4.60 -28.57
N GLU A 98 2.39 5.87 -28.97
CA GLU A 98 3.24 6.86 -28.28
C GLU A 98 2.61 7.28 -26.96
N ALA A 99 1.31 7.58 -26.96
CA ALA A 99 0.55 7.86 -25.74
C ALA A 99 0.65 6.69 -24.73
N ALA A 100 0.44 5.46 -25.21
CA ALA A 100 0.57 4.25 -24.38
C ALA A 100 2.00 4.05 -23.84
N ALA A 101 3.02 4.34 -24.65
CA ALA A 101 4.41 4.21 -24.22
C ALA A 101 4.74 5.21 -23.09
N ARG A 102 4.27 6.46 -23.21
CA ARG A 102 4.45 7.46 -22.12
C ARG A 102 3.70 7.10 -20.85
N LEU A 103 2.45 6.64 -20.97
CA LEU A 103 1.68 6.19 -19.82
C LEU A 103 2.36 5.00 -19.14
N ARG A 104 2.81 4.01 -19.93
CA ARG A 104 3.54 2.85 -19.39
C ARG A 104 4.79 3.27 -18.64
N ALA A 105 5.60 4.15 -19.21
CA ALA A 105 6.80 4.66 -18.55
C ALA A 105 6.48 5.39 -17.23
N ALA A 106 5.43 6.21 -17.19
CA ALA A 106 5.00 6.91 -16.00
C ALA A 106 4.53 5.96 -14.89
N LEU A 107 3.78 4.91 -15.26
CA LEU A 107 3.32 3.90 -14.29
C LEU A 107 4.49 3.07 -13.72
N PHE A 108 5.43 2.64 -14.57
CA PHE A 108 6.64 1.95 -14.12
C PHE A 108 7.47 2.81 -13.17
N ALA A 109 7.75 4.04 -13.55
CA ALA A 109 8.53 4.97 -12.72
C ALA A 109 7.85 5.22 -11.36
N ALA A 110 6.53 5.43 -11.34
CA ALA A 110 5.80 5.63 -10.11
C ALA A 110 5.78 4.37 -9.21
N ALA A 111 5.63 3.19 -9.81
CA ALA A 111 5.64 1.92 -9.09
C ALA A 111 7.00 1.66 -8.43
N ASP A 112 8.09 1.89 -9.14
CA ASP A 112 9.43 1.66 -8.62
C ASP A 112 9.92 2.80 -7.71
N GLU A 113 9.97 4.03 -8.22
CA GLU A 113 10.63 5.15 -7.53
C GLU A 113 9.85 5.67 -6.33
N ARG A 114 8.51 5.62 -6.38
CA ARG A 114 7.65 6.12 -5.31
C ARG A 114 7.24 5.03 -4.32
N LEU A 115 6.95 3.85 -4.81
CA LEU A 115 6.44 2.77 -3.99
C LEU A 115 7.51 1.72 -3.68
N GLY A 116 8.31 1.31 -4.64
CA GLY A 116 9.22 0.17 -4.53
C GLY A 116 8.53 -1.15 -4.85
N LEU A 117 7.49 -1.10 -5.68
CA LEU A 117 6.84 -2.30 -6.21
C LEU A 117 7.70 -2.90 -7.32
N VAL A 118 7.83 -4.22 -7.31
CA VAL A 118 8.47 -4.96 -8.41
C VAL A 118 7.41 -5.23 -9.47
N VAL A 119 7.46 -4.49 -10.57
CA VAL A 119 6.52 -4.62 -11.69
C VAL A 119 7.26 -5.16 -12.90
N ASP A 120 6.79 -6.29 -13.46
CA ASP A 120 7.34 -6.88 -14.68
C ASP A 120 6.59 -6.43 -15.93
N GLU A 121 5.27 -6.25 -15.82
CA GLU A 121 4.41 -6.03 -16.97
C GLU A 121 3.41 -4.89 -16.72
N VAL A 122 3.18 -4.08 -17.76
CA VAL A 122 2.11 -3.07 -17.80
C VAL A 122 1.30 -3.25 -19.07
N ASP A 123 0.10 -3.79 -18.95
CA ASP A 123 -0.85 -4.00 -20.01
C ASP A 123 -1.83 -2.83 -20.08
N LEU A 124 -1.88 -2.17 -21.22
CA LEU A 124 -2.71 -0.99 -21.45
C LEU A 124 -3.71 -1.25 -22.57
N SER A 125 -4.99 -0.99 -22.30
CA SER A 125 -6.08 -1.10 -23.25
C SER A 125 -6.72 0.27 -23.50
N VAL A 126 -6.79 0.71 -24.75
CA VAL A 126 -7.49 1.93 -25.13
C VAL A 126 -8.98 1.64 -25.18
N THR A 127 -9.78 2.36 -24.41
CA THR A 127 -11.25 2.18 -24.36
C THR A 127 -12.00 3.26 -25.13
N THR A 128 -11.45 4.48 -25.18
CA THR A 128 -12.17 5.62 -25.78
C THR A 128 -11.15 6.63 -26.33
N LEU A 129 -11.51 7.32 -27.40
CA LEU A 129 -10.82 8.53 -27.83
C LEU A 129 -11.48 9.73 -27.17
N LEU A 130 -10.67 10.61 -26.62
CA LEU A 130 -11.11 11.87 -26.02
C LEU A 130 -11.35 12.90 -27.15
N ASP A 131 -12.37 13.74 -27.02
CA ASP A 131 -12.54 14.87 -27.89
C ASP A 131 -11.43 15.91 -27.68
N GLU A 132 -11.01 16.61 -28.75
CA GLU A 132 -10.01 17.68 -28.65
C GLU A 132 -10.43 18.73 -27.61
N GLY A 133 -9.59 18.95 -26.62
CA GLY A 133 -9.84 19.91 -25.53
C GLY A 133 -10.52 19.34 -24.29
N GLN A 134 -10.83 18.05 -24.22
CA GLN A 134 -11.17 17.34 -23.00
C GLN A 134 -9.93 16.75 -22.30
N ALA A 135 -8.77 17.40 -22.47
CA ALA A 135 -7.67 17.12 -21.56
C ALA A 135 -8.17 17.24 -20.11
N PRO A 136 -7.72 16.40 -19.19
CA PRO A 136 -8.06 16.57 -17.80
C PRO A 136 -7.62 17.96 -17.37
N GLN A 137 -8.56 18.92 -17.38
CA GLN A 137 -8.47 19.99 -16.44
C GLN A 137 -8.40 19.26 -15.12
N ALA A 138 -7.34 19.49 -14.36
CA ALA A 138 -7.24 19.00 -13.01
C ALA A 138 -8.60 19.28 -12.36
N SER A 139 -9.44 18.27 -12.31
CA SER A 139 -10.71 18.34 -11.62
C SER A 139 -10.34 18.44 -10.15
N VAL A 140 -10.16 19.69 -9.73
CA VAL A 140 -10.26 20.10 -8.35
C VAL A 140 -11.75 19.99 -8.03
N ASP A 141 -12.25 18.75 -7.94
CA ASP A 141 -13.54 18.42 -7.37
C ASP A 141 -13.67 16.88 -7.26
N VAL A 142 -12.68 16.22 -6.69
CA VAL A 142 -12.98 15.24 -5.70
C VAL A 142 -12.94 15.99 -4.39
N GLN A 143 -14.08 16.53 -3.98
CA GLN A 143 -14.31 16.71 -2.57
C GLN A 143 -13.81 15.43 -1.90
N PRO A 144 -12.79 15.51 -1.03
CA PRO A 144 -12.64 14.44 -0.08
C PRO A 144 -13.99 14.38 0.59
N ASP A 145 -14.64 13.22 0.48
CA ASP A 145 -15.71 12.89 1.40
C ASP A 145 -15.22 13.33 2.75
N ASP A 146 -15.85 14.37 3.30
CA ASP A 146 -15.61 14.89 4.64
C ASP A 146 -16.08 13.85 5.67
N GLY A 147 -15.61 12.63 5.51
CA GLY A 147 -15.35 11.75 6.60
C GLY A 147 -14.21 12.40 7.35
N THR A 148 -14.52 13.33 8.24
CA THR A 148 -13.66 13.76 9.34
C THR A 148 -12.83 12.56 9.75
N PRO A 149 -11.49 12.56 9.52
CA PRO A 149 -10.68 11.48 10.06
C PRO A 149 -11.02 11.49 11.55
N PRO A 150 -11.43 10.38 12.14
CA PRO A 150 -11.57 10.36 13.56
C PRO A 150 -10.22 10.84 14.08
N ASP A 151 -10.28 11.92 14.83
CA ASP A 151 -9.17 12.52 15.56
C ASP A 151 -8.54 11.40 16.39
N GLY A 152 -7.65 10.67 15.76
CA GLY A 152 -7.01 9.44 16.26
C GLY A 152 -5.65 9.72 16.83
N GLY A 153 -5.51 10.83 17.44
CA GLY A 153 -4.40 11.14 18.33
C GLY A 153 -4.51 10.45 19.69
N GLN A 154 -5.15 9.30 19.78
CA GLN A 154 -5.01 8.46 20.97
C GLN A 154 -4.02 7.37 20.67
N ALA A 155 -2.78 7.59 21.14
CA ALA A 155 -1.88 6.50 21.45
C ALA A 155 -2.68 5.47 22.24
N ALA A 156 -3.06 4.38 21.55
CA ALA A 156 -3.76 3.29 22.18
C ALA A 156 -2.98 2.89 23.42
N THR A 157 -3.68 2.73 24.52
CA THR A 157 -3.27 2.00 25.72
C THR A 157 -3.02 0.52 25.32
N GLY A 158 -2.01 0.31 24.48
CA GLY A 158 -1.46 -0.99 24.17
C GLY A 158 -0.54 -1.45 25.30
N SER A 159 -0.12 -2.71 25.26
CA SER A 159 0.95 -3.19 26.15
C SER A 159 2.17 -2.27 26.04
N GLY A 160 3.03 -2.22 27.04
CA GLY A 160 4.24 -1.40 26.99
C GLY A 160 5.09 -1.64 25.75
N ASP A 161 5.00 -2.82 25.13
CA ASP A 161 5.68 -3.20 23.90
C ASP A 161 5.02 -2.60 22.65
N GLU A 162 3.70 -2.58 22.57
CA GLU A 162 2.99 -1.93 21.46
C GLU A 162 3.26 -0.42 21.45
N ALA A 163 3.29 0.21 22.61
CA ALA A 163 3.62 1.64 22.74
C ALA A 163 5.07 1.91 22.31
N ARG A 164 6.01 1.03 22.69
CA ARG A 164 7.43 1.14 22.26
C ARG A 164 7.58 0.97 20.75
N ALA A 165 6.91 -0.02 20.18
CA ALA A 165 6.90 -0.25 18.73
C ALA A 165 6.30 0.93 17.97
N ALA A 166 5.17 1.48 18.45
CA ALA A 166 4.54 2.68 17.90
C ALA A 166 5.47 3.89 17.92
N GLY A 167 6.11 4.15 19.06
CA GLY A 167 7.08 5.25 19.22
C GLY A 167 8.29 5.08 18.29
N ALA A 168 8.82 3.86 18.17
CA ALA A 168 9.92 3.57 17.26
C ALA A 168 9.53 3.77 15.79
N ALA A 169 8.32 3.37 15.39
CA ALA A 169 7.84 3.56 14.03
C ALA A 169 7.62 5.05 13.70
N LEU A 170 7.02 5.82 14.60
CA LEU A 170 6.82 7.26 14.43
C LEU A 170 8.11 8.07 14.38
N GLY A 171 9.18 7.56 15.01
CA GLY A 171 10.51 8.18 14.96
C GLY A 171 11.24 8.01 13.62
N VAL A 172 10.72 7.21 12.69
CA VAL A 172 11.35 6.99 11.39
C VAL A 172 11.01 8.12 10.41
N PRO A 173 12.00 8.77 9.77
CA PRO A 173 11.75 9.76 8.73
C PRO A 173 10.90 9.18 7.60
N GLY A 174 9.90 9.94 7.16
CA GLY A 174 8.95 9.51 6.12
C GLY A 174 7.69 8.84 6.66
N VAL A 175 7.61 8.48 7.92
CA VAL A 175 6.34 8.08 8.56
C VAL A 175 5.54 9.32 8.92
N ARG A 176 4.32 9.42 8.39
CA ARG A 176 3.40 10.54 8.68
C ARG A 176 2.55 10.27 9.90
N ARG A 177 1.96 9.11 9.96
CA ARG A 177 1.12 8.65 11.07
C ARG A 177 0.98 7.14 11.07
N LEU A 178 0.56 6.60 12.18
CA LEU A 178 0.11 5.22 12.25
C LEU A 178 -1.36 5.12 11.85
N THR A 179 -1.74 3.99 11.24
CA THR A 179 -3.11 3.72 10.78
C THR A 179 -3.60 2.42 11.40
N GLY A 180 -4.90 2.24 11.49
CA GLY A 180 -5.51 1.01 12.00
C GLY A 180 -6.52 0.46 11.01
N ALA A 181 -6.08 0.21 9.79
CA ALA A 181 -6.95 -0.12 8.67
C ALA A 181 -7.38 -1.60 8.65
N LEU A 182 -6.47 -2.53 8.94
CA LEU A 182 -6.73 -3.97 9.00
C LEU A 182 -6.91 -4.48 10.43
N GLY A 183 -6.42 -3.74 11.41
CA GLY A 183 -6.54 -4.11 12.80
C GLY A 183 -7.97 -3.90 13.31
N GLY A 184 -8.65 -4.94 13.79
CA GLY A 184 -9.88 -4.77 14.55
C GLY A 184 -9.67 -3.75 15.68
N PHE A 185 -10.66 -2.87 15.92
CA PHE A 185 -10.61 -1.80 16.95
C PHE A 185 -9.65 -0.64 16.70
N GLY A 186 -9.19 -0.39 15.46
CA GLY A 186 -8.43 0.81 15.12
C GLY A 186 -6.99 0.85 15.67
N ARG A 187 -6.43 -0.28 16.11
CA ARG A 187 -5.04 -0.34 16.56
C ARG A 187 -4.10 -0.37 15.38
N ALA A 188 -3.07 0.43 15.42
CA ALA A 188 -2.04 0.51 14.39
C ALA A 188 -0.89 -0.48 14.59
N VAL A 189 -0.71 -0.97 15.81
CA VAL A 189 0.33 -1.94 16.17
C VAL A 189 -0.33 -3.13 16.85
N HIS A 190 0.04 -4.32 16.41
CA HIS A 190 -0.37 -5.59 16.98
C HIS A 190 0.85 -6.46 17.23
N ILE A 191 0.90 -7.10 18.37
CA ILE A 191 1.96 -8.06 18.70
C ILE A 191 1.28 -9.38 19.07
N ASP A 192 1.48 -10.37 18.22
CA ASP A 192 0.91 -11.71 18.36
C ASP A 192 2.00 -12.73 18.68
N GLU A 193 1.65 -13.77 19.43
CA GLU A 193 2.48 -14.95 19.60
C GLU A 193 2.18 -15.94 18.47
N LEU A 194 3.22 -16.31 17.71
CA LEU A 194 3.07 -17.30 16.66
C LEU A 194 3.00 -18.70 17.26
N PRO A 195 2.08 -19.54 16.79
CA PRO A 195 2.04 -20.94 17.20
C PRO A 195 3.36 -21.62 16.82
N THR A 196 3.96 -22.29 17.78
CA THR A 196 5.19 -23.06 17.61
C THR A 196 4.92 -24.55 17.72
N ALA A 197 5.72 -25.38 17.05
CA ALA A 197 5.73 -26.80 17.28
C ALA A 197 6.19 -27.11 18.72
N ASP A 198 5.71 -28.19 19.33
CA ASP A 198 5.76 -28.54 20.77
C ASP A 198 7.09 -28.38 21.53
N THR A 199 8.19 -28.04 20.85
CA THR A 199 9.52 -27.95 21.47
C THR A 199 10.24 -26.63 21.23
N ALA A 200 9.67 -25.67 20.52
CA ALA A 200 10.31 -24.39 20.21
C ALA A 200 9.76 -23.27 21.10
N LEU A 201 10.62 -22.31 21.48
CA LEU A 201 10.18 -21.11 22.21
C LEU A 201 9.18 -20.32 21.38
N PRO A 202 8.11 -19.76 21.99
CA PRO A 202 7.15 -18.89 21.33
C PRO A 202 7.88 -17.76 20.62
N ARG A 203 7.54 -17.53 19.35
CA ARG A 203 8.06 -16.40 18.58
C ARG A 203 6.99 -15.34 18.48
N ARG A 204 7.35 -14.12 18.82
CA ARG A 204 6.44 -12.98 18.67
C ARG A 204 6.53 -12.40 17.27
N HIS A 205 5.40 -11.88 16.82
CA HIS A 205 5.27 -11.20 15.54
C HIS A 205 4.62 -9.84 15.76
N ALA A 206 5.26 -8.78 15.30
CA ALA A 206 4.72 -7.42 15.35
C ALA A 206 4.22 -7.01 13.96
N ARG A 207 3.00 -6.50 13.87
CA ARG A 207 2.44 -5.88 12.68
C ARG A 207 2.24 -4.40 12.93
N VAL A 208 2.73 -3.55 12.03
CA VAL A 208 2.64 -2.10 12.11
C VAL A 208 1.96 -1.57 10.85
N GLU A 209 0.92 -0.77 11.02
CA GLU A 209 0.18 -0.14 9.93
C GLU A 209 0.43 1.37 9.95
N LEU A 210 0.78 1.93 8.78
CA LEU A 210 1.20 3.33 8.72
C LEU A 210 0.90 4.01 7.37
N ALA A 211 0.93 5.33 7.39
CA ALA A 211 0.98 6.19 6.21
C ALA A 211 2.39 6.77 6.05
N THR A 212 2.87 6.85 4.81
CA THR A 212 4.19 7.42 4.46
C THR A 212 4.05 8.76 3.76
N GLY A 213 5.08 9.59 3.84
CA GLY A 213 5.17 10.83 3.08
C GLY A 213 5.53 10.59 1.61
N ARG A 214 5.02 11.44 0.72
CA ARG A 214 5.27 11.37 -0.74
C ARG A 214 6.71 11.63 -1.13
N GLU A 215 7.47 12.26 -0.27
CA GLU A 215 8.88 12.62 -0.47
C GLU A 215 9.83 11.43 -0.29
N HIS A 216 9.32 10.31 0.22
CA HIS A 216 10.08 9.10 0.47
C HIS A 216 9.51 7.92 -0.32
N ARG A 217 10.38 7.01 -0.73
CA ARG A 217 9.98 5.74 -1.31
C ARG A 217 9.35 4.85 -0.23
N ALA A 218 8.12 4.39 -0.46
CA ALA A 218 7.36 3.66 0.57
C ALA A 218 8.07 2.42 1.09
N LEU A 219 8.76 1.67 0.22
CA LEU A 219 9.57 0.50 0.59
C LEU A 219 10.68 0.87 1.57
N ASP A 220 11.42 1.95 1.30
CA ASP A 220 12.57 2.35 2.13
C ASP A 220 12.11 2.75 3.53
N VAL A 221 10.98 3.47 3.62
CA VAL A 221 10.35 3.81 4.91
C VAL A 221 9.91 2.54 5.65
N ALA A 222 9.25 1.60 4.95
CA ALA A 222 8.80 0.36 5.56
C ALA A 222 9.96 -0.49 6.12
N LEU A 223 11.08 -0.59 5.39
CA LEU A 223 12.28 -1.30 5.83
C LEU A 223 12.96 -0.60 7.04
N ALA A 224 12.99 0.73 7.03
CA ALA A 224 13.49 1.51 8.17
C ALA A 224 12.61 1.31 9.42
N VAL A 225 11.29 1.34 9.27
CA VAL A 225 10.34 1.05 10.36
C VAL A 225 10.52 -0.36 10.90
N ARG A 226 10.62 -1.35 10.02
CA ARG A 226 10.87 -2.74 10.40
C ARG A 226 12.13 -2.87 11.26
N THR A 227 13.19 -2.20 10.84
CA THR A 227 14.46 -2.18 11.57
C THR A 227 14.34 -1.48 12.93
N ALA A 228 13.69 -0.33 12.97
CA ALA A 228 13.50 0.45 14.20
C ALA A 228 12.66 -0.30 15.23
N VAL A 229 11.52 -0.88 14.80
CA VAL A 229 10.63 -1.67 15.67
C VAL A 229 11.32 -2.93 16.17
N GLY A 230 12.03 -3.67 15.30
CA GLY A 230 12.77 -4.86 15.69
C GLY A 230 13.87 -4.57 16.73
N LYS A 231 14.48 -3.39 16.69
CA LYS A 231 15.45 -2.95 17.71
C LYS A 231 14.82 -2.47 19.02
N ALA A 232 13.62 -1.90 18.94
CA ALA A 232 12.93 -1.38 20.12
C ALA A 232 12.34 -2.47 21.01
N LEU A 233 12.13 -3.66 20.48
CA LEU A 233 11.59 -4.81 21.20
C LEU A 233 12.73 -5.78 21.60
N THR A 234 12.74 -6.16 22.86
CA THR A 234 13.88 -6.88 23.47
C THR A 234 14.08 -8.31 22.96
N ASP A 235 13.01 -8.92 22.47
CA ASP A 235 12.98 -10.31 21.95
C ASP A 235 13.16 -10.39 20.43
N HIS A 236 13.41 -9.26 19.77
CA HIS A 236 13.61 -9.16 18.32
C HIS A 236 12.56 -9.94 17.51
N PRO A 237 11.26 -9.65 17.67
CA PRO A 237 10.19 -10.34 16.96
C PRO A 237 10.32 -10.17 15.44
N SER A 238 9.69 -11.06 14.69
CA SER A 238 9.47 -10.77 13.27
C SER A 238 8.54 -9.57 13.12
N VAL A 239 8.83 -8.69 12.18
CA VAL A 239 8.06 -7.46 11.98
C VAL A 239 7.48 -7.42 10.57
N ALA A 240 6.17 -7.23 10.48
CA ALA A 240 5.44 -6.93 9.26
C ALA A 240 5.05 -5.45 9.23
N VAL A 241 5.26 -4.78 8.12
CA VAL A 241 4.86 -3.38 7.92
C VAL A 241 3.85 -3.30 6.79
N LEU A 242 2.72 -2.67 7.04
CA LEU A 242 1.68 -2.41 6.04
C LEU A 242 1.56 -0.89 5.81
N VAL A 243 1.85 -0.46 4.59
CA VAL A 243 1.61 0.91 4.14
C VAL A 243 0.19 1.00 3.59
N THR A 244 -0.62 1.87 4.18
CA THR A 244 -2.04 2.03 3.83
C THR A 244 -2.33 3.32 3.09
N ALA A 245 -1.44 4.30 3.16
CA ALA A 245 -1.53 5.57 2.44
C ALA A 245 -0.15 6.17 2.15
N VAL A 246 -0.06 6.98 1.08
CA VAL A 246 1.08 7.85 0.74
C VAL A 246 0.54 9.28 0.64
N GLU A 247 0.95 10.15 1.57
CA GLU A 247 0.37 11.50 1.80
C GLU A 247 1.35 12.61 1.44
#